data_56f76fa6f894da2a77df568ca5da396f
#
_entry.id   56f76fa6f894da2a77df568ca5da396f
#
_cell.length_a   1.000
_cell.length_b   1.000
_cell.length_c   1.000
_cell.angle_alpha   90.00
_cell.angle_beta   90.00
_cell.angle_gamma   90.00
#
_symmetry.space_group_name_H-M   'P 1'
#
loop_
_entity.id
_entity.type
_entity.pdbx_description
1 polymer ?
#
loop_
_entity_poly.entity_id
_entity_poly.type
_entity_poly.pdbx_seq_one_letter_code
_entity_poly.pdbx_strand_id
1 'polypeptide(L)'
;MATLRERKTYRDHVMRALYEATEGNRLLGVTGAKLHDDLGIDAQDLAAACTYLAGEGLITVDWVAGNTPAMVTLTHQGIRLMEAEEEERD
;
A
#
# COMPACT_ATOMS: atom_id res chain seq x y z
N MET A 1 -10.54 -15.01 7.86
CA MET A 1 -10.14 -14.80 6.47
C MET A 1 -10.89 -13.61 5.89
N ALA A 2 -10.20 -12.72 5.22
CA ALA A 2 -10.84 -11.52 4.67
C ALA A 2 -11.69 -11.84 3.45
N THR A 3 -12.83 -11.16 3.32
CA THR A 3 -13.67 -11.26 2.13
C THR A 3 -13.01 -10.47 0.98
N LEU A 4 -13.50 -10.66 -0.24
CA LEU A 4 -13.02 -9.90 -1.38
C LEU A 4 -13.20 -8.40 -1.18
N ARG A 5 -14.33 -7.99 -0.61
CA ARG A 5 -14.61 -6.57 -0.33
C ARG A 5 -13.60 -6.00 0.67
N GLU A 6 -13.30 -6.76 1.72
CA GLU A 6 -12.31 -6.34 2.72
C GLU A 6 -10.93 -6.24 2.11
N ARG A 7 -10.55 -7.19 1.25
CA ARG A 7 -9.25 -7.16 0.57
C ARG A 7 -9.11 -5.91 -0.30
N LYS A 8 -10.15 -5.55 -1.03
CA LYS A 8 -10.13 -4.32 -1.84
C LYS A 8 -9.99 -3.08 -0.98
N THR A 9 -10.68 -3.05 0.15
CA THR A 9 -10.60 -1.95 1.10
C THR A 9 -9.19 -1.82 1.66
N TYR A 10 -8.57 -2.94 2.02
CA TYR A 10 -7.20 -2.92 2.53
C TYR A 10 -6.21 -2.37 1.50
N ARG A 11 -6.36 -2.77 0.23
CA ARG A 11 -5.50 -2.26 -0.85
C ARG A 11 -5.66 -0.75 -1.02
N ASP A 12 -6.89 -0.27 -0.99
CA ASP A 12 -7.16 1.17 -1.10
C ASP A 12 -6.56 1.94 0.08
N HIS A 13 -6.68 1.40 1.28
CA HIS A 13 -6.13 2.04 2.48
C HIS A 13 -4.61 2.09 2.43
N VAL A 14 -3.96 1.03 1.96
CA VAL A 14 -2.51 1.00 1.83
C VAL A 14 -2.05 2.05 0.81
N MET A 15 -2.68 2.09 -0.35
CA MET A 15 -2.33 3.06 -1.40
C MET A 15 -2.50 4.50 -0.91
N ARG A 16 -3.60 4.77 -0.25
CA ARG A 16 -3.88 6.11 0.27
C ARG A 16 -2.88 6.51 1.35
N ALA A 17 -2.59 5.60 2.27
CA ALA A 17 -1.64 5.86 3.34
C ALA A 17 -0.25 6.15 2.78
N LEU A 18 0.18 5.39 1.77
CA LEU A 18 1.47 5.61 1.12
C LEU A 18 1.51 6.98 0.43
N TYR A 19 0.46 7.32 -0.30
CA TYR A 19 0.43 8.60 -1.01
C TYR A 19 0.44 9.77 -0.03
N GLU A 20 -0.36 9.72 1.01
CA GLU A 20 -0.42 10.79 2.01
C GLU A 20 0.88 10.92 2.81
N ALA A 21 1.47 9.80 3.21
CA ALA A 21 2.70 9.83 4.01
C ALA A 21 3.90 10.35 3.24
N THR A 22 3.94 10.10 1.94
CA THR A 22 5.07 10.48 1.09
C THR A 22 4.80 11.68 0.21
N GLU A 23 3.58 12.18 0.23
CA GLU A 23 3.15 13.31 -0.61
C GLU A 23 3.45 13.09 -2.09
N GLY A 24 3.35 11.83 -2.53
CA GLY A 24 3.61 11.47 -3.90
C GLY A 24 5.09 11.39 -4.28
N ASN A 25 5.99 11.44 -3.32
CA ASN A 25 7.41 11.31 -3.58
C ASN A 25 7.82 9.84 -3.56
N ARG A 26 8.08 9.26 -4.73
CA ARG A 26 8.41 7.85 -4.85
C ARG A 26 9.78 7.46 -4.26
N LEU A 27 10.58 8.45 -3.88
CA LEU A 27 11.86 8.18 -3.23
C LEU A 27 11.70 7.92 -1.74
N LEU A 28 10.52 8.20 -1.19
CA LEU A 28 10.21 7.96 0.21
C LEU A 28 9.41 6.68 0.34
N GLY A 29 9.64 5.96 1.41
CA GLY A 29 8.90 4.74 1.70
C GLY A 29 8.27 4.79 3.08
N VAL A 30 7.39 3.84 3.34
CA VAL A 30 6.74 3.66 4.65
C VAL A 30 7.02 2.25 5.13
N THR A 31 7.38 2.10 6.39
CA THR A 31 7.64 0.77 6.94
C THR A 31 6.34 -0.03 7.03
N GLY A 32 6.46 -1.35 6.89
CA GLY A 32 5.31 -2.23 7.07
C GLY A 32 4.72 -2.12 8.46
N ALA A 33 5.58 -1.94 9.47
CA ALA A 33 5.13 -1.78 10.85
C ALA A 33 4.25 -0.54 11.01
N LYS A 34 4.63 0.56 10.38
CA LYS A 34 3.83 1.78 10.44
C LYS A 34 2.48 1.59 9.74
N LEU A 35 2.46 0.94 8.60
CA LEU A 35 1.20 0.64 7.91
C LEU A 35 0.30 -0.25 8.77
N HIS A 36 0.87 -1.26 9.39
CA HIS A 36 0.12 -2.16 10.27
C HIS A 36 -0.50 -1.39 11.44
N ASP A 37 0.29 -0.54 12.09
CA ASP A 37 -0.17 0.22 13.25
C ASP A 37 -1.20 1.28 12.88
N ASP A 38 -0.93 2.03 11.82
CA ASP A 38 -1.79 3.16 11.43
C ASP A 38 -3.12 2.68 10.85
N LEU A 39 -3.11 1.60 10.09
CA LEU A 39 -4.31 1.12 9.40
C LEU A 39 -5.08 0.06 10.20
N GLY A 40 -4.44 -0.53 11.20
CA GLY A 40 -5.07 -1.58 11.98
C GLY A 40 -5.33 -2.84 11.18
N ILE A 41 -4.58 -3.06 10.10
CA ILE A 41 -4.73 -4.25 9.26
C ILE A 41 -3.86 -5.35 9.82
N ASP A 42 -4.44 -6.55 9.97
CA ASP A 42 -3.72 -7.73 10.40
C ASP A 42 -2.49 -7.97 9.50
N ALA A 43 -1.40 -8.43 10.09
CA ALA A 43 -0.13 -8.60 9.38
C ALA A 43 -0.29 -9.47 8.13
N GLN A 44 -1.07 -10.54 8.21
CA GLN A 44 -1.29 -11.43 7.09
C GLN A 44 -2.06 -10.74 5.96
N ASP A 45 -3.08 -9.98 6.32
CA ASP A 45 -3.88 -9.24 5.34
C ASP A 45 -3.07 -8.11 4.72
N LEU A 46 -2.21 -7.46 5.49
CA LEU A 46 -1.32 -6.43 4.96
C LEU A 46 -0.34 -7.02 3.95
N ALA A 47 0.25 -8.17 4.27
CA ALA A 47 1.16 -8.86 3.35
C ALA A 47 0.45 -9.23 2.05
N ALA A 48 -0.78 -9.71 2.13
CA ALA A 48 -1.58 -10.06 0.96
C ALA A 48 -1.89 -8.82 0.10
N ALA A 49 -2.26 -7.71 0.74
CA ALA A 49 -2.53 -6.46 0.03
C ALA A 49 -1.27 -5.96 -0.68
N CYS A 50 -0.13 -5.99 -0.01
CA CYS A 50 1.13 -5.55 -0.60
C CYS A 50 1.56 -6.45 -1.76
N THR A 51 1.36 -7.77 -1.63
CA THR A 51 1.66 -8.72 -2.72
C THR A 51 0.83 -8.39 -3.97
N TYR A 52 -0.46 -8.14 -3.79
CA TYR A 52 -1.33 -7.80 -4.92
C TYR A 52 -0.90 -6.48 -5.57
N LEU A 53 -0.68 -5.46 -4.77
CA LEU A 53 -0.31 -4.13 -5.30
C LEU A 53 1.05 -4.16 -5.99
N ALA A 54 2.00 -4.92 -5.47
CA ALA A 54 3.29 -5.09 -6.11
C ALA A 54 3.15 -5.82 -7.45
N GLY A 55 2.27 -6.82 -7.50
CA GLY A 55 1.97 -7.54 -8.74
C GLY A 55 1.36 -6.64 -9.81
N GLU A 56 0.59 -5.64 -9.40
CA GLU A 56 0.02 -4.66 -10.32
C GLU A 56 1.00 -3.55 -10.71
N GLY A 57 2.22 -3.57 -10.15
CA GLY A 57 3.22 -2.56 -10.45
C GLY A 57 2.96 -1.21 -9.79
N LEU A 58 2.13 -1.18 -8.75
CA LEU A 58 1.75 0.07 -8.08
C LEU A 58 2.66 0.41 -6.91
N ILE A 59 3.31 -0.59 -6.33
CA ILE A 59 4.24 -0.41 -5.22
C ILE A 59 5.45 -1.33 -5.41
N THR A 60 6.54 -1.02 -4.71
CA THR A 60 7.64 -1.95 -4.52
C THR A 60 7.72 -2.26 -3.04
N VAL A 61 8.12 -3.48 -2.72
CA VAL A 61 8.17 -3.95 -1.33
C VAL A 61 9.49 -4.63 -1.08
N ASP A 62 10.15 -4.24 0.01
CA ASP A 62 11.29 -4.98 0.54
C ASP A 62 10.74 -5.91 1.62
N TRP A 63 10.93 -7.20 1.43
CA TRP A 63 10.39 -8.23 2.33
C TRP A 63 11.47 -8.68 3.31
N VAL A 64 11.04 -8.98 4.54
CA VAL A 64 11.89 -9.66 5.51
C VAL A 64 11.39 -11.07 5.72
N ALA A 65 12.10 -11.87 6.50
CA ALA A 65 11.74 -13.26 6.76
C ALA A 65 10.27 -13.36 7.24
N GLY A 66 9.55 -14.37 6.76
CA GLY A 66 8.15 -14.59 7.13
C GLY A 66 7.16 -13.80 6.30
N ASN A 67 7.61 -13.28 5.14
CA ASN A 67 6.76 -12.51 4.21
C ASN A 67 6.16 -11.26 4.85
N THR A 68 6.96 -10.59 5.69
CA THR A 68 6.57 -9.34 6.32
C THR A 68 7.14 -8.18 5.52
N PRO A 69 6.32 -7.21 5.10
CA PRO A 69 6.87 -6.05 4.39
C PRO A 69 7.68 -5.19 5.35
N ALA A 70 8.94 -4.96 4.99
CA ALA A 70 9.83 -4.11 5.78
C ALA A 70 9.69 -2.65 5.35
N MET A 71 9.71 -2.41 4.05
CA MET A 71 9.59 -1.07 3.48
C MET A 71 8.73 -1.15 2.24
N VAL A 72 7.79 -0.21 2.11
CA VAL A 72 6.84 -0.15 0.99
C VAL A 72 6.94 1.23 0.34
N THR A 73 7.05 1.26 -0.98
CA THR A 73 7.24 2.50 -1.73
C THR A 73 6.31 2.52 -2.95
N LEU A 74 5.70 3.67 -3.23
CA LEU A 74 4.89 3.82 -4.44
C LEU A 74 5.76 3.86 -5.68
N THR A 75 5.29 3.23 -6.75
CA THR A 75 5.89 3.39 -8.06
C THR A 75 5.30 4.62 -8.75
N HIS A 76 5.86 4.99 -9.89
CA HIS A 76 5.29 6.06 -10.71
C HIS A 76 3.84 5.74 -11.09
N GLN A 77 3.55 4.50 -11.45
CA GLN A 77 2.18 4.09 -11.77
C GLN A 77 1.25 4.19 -10.59
N GLY A 78 1.73 3.84 -9.39
CA GLY A 78 0.95 4.00 -8.17
C GLY A 78 0.60 5.45 -7.90
N ILE A 79 1.55 6.34 -8.08
CA ILE A 79 1.32 7.77 -7.90
C ILE A 79 0.29 8.27 -8.92
N ARG A 80 0.43 7.88 -10.18
CA ARG A 80 -0.52 8.27 -11.22
C ARG A 80 -1.95 7.82 -10.90
N LEU A 81 -2.09 6.60 -10.40
CA LEU A 81 -3.41 6.08 -10.03
C LEU A 81 -4.04 6.92 -8.92
N MET A 82 -3.26 7.22 -7.88
CA MET A 82 -3.77 8.01 -6.76
C MET A 82 -4.14 9.42 -7.19
N GLU A 83 -3.36 10.03 -8.05
CA GLU A 83 -3.66 11.38 -8.54
C GLU A 83 -4.89 11.40 -9.43
N ALA A 84 -5.08 10.36 -10.23
CA ALA A 84 -6.30 10.24 -11.03
C ALA A 84 -7.54 10.13 -10.15
N GLU A 85 -7.47 9.40 -9.06
CA GLU A 85 -8.56 9.27 -8.10
C GLU A 85 -8.86 10.61 -7.42
N GLU A 86 -7.83 11.37 -7.08
CA GLU A 86 -8.01 12.69 -6.48
C GLU A 86 -8.70 13.65 -7.43
N GLU A 87 -8.34 13.61 -8.72
CA GLU A 87 -8.99 14.45 -9.73
C GLU A 87 -10.48 14.13 -9.87
N GLU A 88 -10.85 12.85 -9.78
CA GLU A 88 -12.24 12.45 -9.89
C GLU A 88 -13.09 12.92 -8.72
N ARG A 89 -12.49 13.14 -7.57
CA ARG A 89 -13.20 13.61 -6.38
C ARG A 89 -13.53 15.09 -6.44
N ASP A 90 -12.75 15.84 -7.16
CA ASP A 90 -12.97 17.25 -7.33
C ASP A 90 -14.04 17.50 -8.37
#